data_2b3f83eeedfaa368a805025e1c7c1885
#
_entry.id   2b3f83eeedfaa368a805025e1c7c1885
#
_cell.length_a   1.000
_cell.length_b   1.000
_cell.length_c   1.000
_cell.angle_alpha   90.00
_cell.angle_beta   90.00
_cell.angle_gamma   90.00
#
_symmetry.space_group_name_H-M   'P 1'
#
loop_
_entity.id
_entity.type
_entity.pdbx_description
1 polymer ?
#
loop_
_entity_poly.entity_id
_entity_poly.type
_entity_poly.pdbx_seq_one_letter_code
_entity_poly.pdbx_strand_id
1 'polypeptide(L)'
;MGIKSKKEHFEKLFTDMSKGYMAAKAEADRQRAMGKHDYNIFTLFHKFSDEVNLHSNFIASLLDPNGDHYKGDLFLKLFLETCGIDDFGIDTSRATVFKEFKHIDIYISDGKKHIILENKVYAKDQPTQIARYIDAIQNKGAEKKDAEDEDIYVLYLHPDGKLPDNQS
;
A
#
# COMPACT_ATOMS: atom_id res chain seq x y z
N MET A 1 4.03 9.79 -56.92
CA MET A 1 5.18 9.60 -55.99
C MET A 1 5.69 8.18 -56.22
N GLY A 2 6.90 8.00 -56.75
CA GLY A 2 7.39 6.70 -57.19
C GLY A 2 7.81 5.81 -56.02
N ILE A 3 7.82 4.47 -56.22
CA ILE A 3 8.19 3.46 -55.23
C ILE A 3 9.57 3.75 -54.59
N LYS A 4 10.51 4.30 -55.39
CA LYS A 4 11.86 4.65 -54.94
C LYS A 4 11.85 5.76 -53.87
N SER A 5 11.03 6.77 -54.04
CA SER A 5 10.86 7.88 -53.07
C SER A 5 10.22 7.42 -51.72
N LYS A 6 9.31 6.46 -51.80
CA LYS A 6 8.71 5.87 -50.57
C LYS A 6 9.74 5.04 -49.79
N LYS A 7 10.58 4.26 -50.47
CA LYS A 7 11.63 3.45 -49.84
C LYS A 7 12.64 4.35 -49.11
N GLU A 8 13.13 5.39 -49.77
CA GLU A 8 14.06 6.35 -49.14
C GLU A 8 13.46 7.06 -47.93
N HIS A 9 12.16 7.38 -47.97
CA HIS A 9 11.46 7.96 -46.85
C HIS A 9 11.38 7.01 -45.67
N PHE A 10 11.03 5.73 -45.87
CA PHE A 10 10.99 4.72 -44.80
C PHE A 10 12.38 4.43 -44.23
N GLU A 11 13.43 4.35 -45.07
CA GLU A 11 14.79 4.15 -44.60
C GLU A 11 15.28 5.31 -43.70
N LYS A 12 14.95 6.54 -44.07
CA LYS A 12 15.24 7.72 -43.24
C LYS A 12 14.49 7.68 -41.94
N LEU A 13 13.18 7.43 -41.98
CA LEU A 13 12.36 7.32 -40.78
C LEU A 13 12.87 6.25 -39.81
N PHE A 14 13.21 5.07 -40.34
CA PHE A 14 13.75 3.97 -39.54
C PHE A 14 15.10 4.31 -38.92
N THR A 15 15.97 5.01 -39.69
CA THR A 15 17.26 5.47 -39.17
C THR A 15 17.10 6.49 -38.06
N ASP A 16 16.19 7.44 -38.18
CA ASP A 16 15.95 8.47 -37.19
C ASP A 16 15.32 7.87 -35.91
N MET A 17 14.38 6.94 -36.05
CA MET A 17 13.81 6.18 -34.92
C MET A 17 14.87 5.33 -34.20
N SER A 18 15.73 4.66 -34.97
CA SER A 18 16.83 3.83 -34.43
C SER A 18 17.82 4.66 -33.63
N LYS A 19 18.19 5.87 -34.13
CA LYS A 19 19.06 6.80 -33.39
C LYS A 19 18.42 7.25 -32.07
N GLY A 20 17.12 7.61 -32.10
CA GLY A 20 16.37 7.98 -30.89
C GLY A 20 16.33 6.85 -29.85
N TYR A 21 16.04 5.63 -30.31
CA TYR A 21 16.03 4.45 -29.45
C TYR A 21 17.42 4.18 -28.82
N MET A 22 18.49 4.22 -29.62
CA MET A 22 19.85 3.98 -29.13
C MET A 22 20.30 5.04 -28.11
N ALA A 23 19.95 6.29 -28.34
CA ALA A 23 20.23 7.36 -27.38
C ALA A 23 19.47 7.17 -26.05
N ALA A 24 18.18 6.83 -26.10
CA ALA A 24 17.37 6.56 -24.92
C ALA A 24 17.88 5.33 -24.16
N LYS A 25 18.27 4.27 -24.89
CA LYS A 25 18.87 3.08 -24.27
C LYS A 25 20.19 3.39 -23.60
N ALA A 26 21.08 4.13 -24.24
CA ALA A 26 22.37 4.51 -23.64
C ALA A 26 22.19 5.35 -22.37
N GLU A 27 21.22 6.26 -22.35
CA GLU A 27 20.90 7.03 -21.15
C GLU A 27 20.32 6.15 -20.04
N ALA A 28 19.42 5.21 -20.36
CA ALA A 28 18.89 4.25 -19.39
C ALA A 28 20.01 3.37 -18.80
N ASP A 29 20.93 2.87 -19.63
CA ASP A 29 22.06 2.07 -19.17
C ASP A 29 23.02 2.89 -18.28
N ARG A 30 23.22 4.17 -18.60
CA ARG A 30 23.99 5.10 -17.77
C ARG A 30 23.32 5.32 -16.41
N GLN A 31 22.00 5.52 -16.38
CA GLN A 31 21.25 5.71 -15.14
C GLN A 31 21.29 4.45 -14.27
N ARG A 32 21.17 3.27 -14.87
CA ARG A 32 21.32 2.00 -14.19
C ARG A 32 22.71 1.85 -13.56
N ALA A 33 23.76 2.16 -14.31
CA ALA A 33 25.13 2.11 -13.80
C ALA A 33 25.40 3.06 -12.63
N MET A 34 24.64 4.17 -12.53
CA MET A 34 24.68 5.11 -11.41
C MET A 34 23.76 4.72 -10.25
N GLY A 35 23.21 3.50 -10.25
CA GLY A 35 22.31 3.01 -9.20
C GLY A 35 20.86 3.46 -9.33
N LYS A 36 20.49 4.16 -10.41
CA LYS A 36 19.10 4.51 -10.74
C LYS A 36 18.48 3.38 -11.56
N HIS A 37 18.20 2.27 -10.90
CA HIS A 37 17.66 1.07 -11.53
C HIS A 37 16.61 0.43 -10.65
N ASP A 38 15.90 -0.54 -11.21
CA ASP A 38 14.82 -1.28 -10.55
C ASP A 38 15.32 -2.36 -9.58
N TYR A 39 16.64 -2.40 -9.28
CA TYR A 39 17.14 -3.36 -8.30
C TYR A 39 16.59 -3.03 -6.92
N ASN A 40 15.79 -3.92 -6.42
CA ASN A 40 15.15 -3.81 -5.12
C ASN A 40 15.31 -5.15 -4.38
N ILE A 41 16.00 -5.12 -3.24
CA ILE A 41 16.25 -6.32 -2.45
C ILE A 41 14.95 -7.02 -2.03
N PHE A 42 13.88 -6.28 -1.79
CA PHE A 42 12.60 -6.87 -1.41
C PHE A 42 11.99 -7.72 -2.52
N THR A 43 12.18 -7.35 -3.80
CA THR A 43 11.67 -8.11 -4.94
C THR A 43 12.45 -9.41 -5.22
N LEU A 44 13.61 -9.60 -4.59
CA LEU A 44 14.33 -10.88 -4.64
C LEU A 44 13.66 -11.95 -3.77
N PHE A 45 12.99 -11.56 -2.72
CA PHE A 45 12.38 -12.46 -1.74
C PHE A 45 10.86 -12.51 -1.84
N HIS A 46 10.24 -11.44 -2.33
CA HIS A 46 8.79 -11.30 -2.43
C HIS A 46 8.37 -10.81 -3.81
N LYS A 47 7.19 -11.22 -4.26
CA LYS A 47 6.58 -10.64 -5.46
C LYS A 47 6.19 -9.18 -5.16
N PHE A 48 6.32 -8.30 -6.13
CA PHE A 48 5.92 -6.90 -6.01
C PHE A 48 4.45 -6.73 -5.57
N SER A 49 3.58 -7.68 -5.94
CA SER A 49 2.17 -7.71 -5.60
C SER A 49 1.85 -8.49 -4.32
N ASP A 50 2.85 -8.80 -3.49
CA ASP A 50 2.63 -9.51 -2.22
C ASP A 50 2.09 -8.52 -1.18
N GLU A 51 0.77 -8.43 -1.09
CA GLU A 51 0.08 -7.51 -0.18
C GLU A 51 0.34 -7.87 1.27
N VAL A 52 0.32 -9.15 1.60
CA VAL A 52 0.42 -9.65 2.98
C VAL A 52 1.87 -9.66 3.47
N ASN A 53 2.75 -10.39 2.77
CA ASN A 53 4.10 -10.64 3.29
C ASN A 53 5.07 -9.48 3.04
N LEU A 54 4.80 -8.63 2.06
CA LEU A 54 5.65 -7.48 1.78
C LEU A 54 5.02 -6.18 2.30
N HIS A 55 3.87 -5.78 1.74
CA HIS A 55 3.31 -4.45 2.03
C HIS A 55 2.74 -4.35 3.44
N SER A 56 1.83 -5.24 3.82
CA SER A 56 1.21 -5.20 5.16
C SER A 56 2.23 -5.47 6.27
N ASN A 57 3.21 -6.36 6.05
CA ASN A 57 4.31 -6.57 6.99
C ASN A 57 5.14 -5.30 7.21
N PHE A 58 5.53 -4.62 6.14
CA PHE A 58 6.33 -3.42 6.22
C PHE A 58 5.57 -2.29 6.90
N ILE A 59 4.33 -2.04 6.49
CA ILE A 59 3.48 -1.00 7.07
C ILE A 59 3.25 -1.28 8.57
N ALA A 60 2.84 -2.49 8.93
CA ALA A 60 2.61 -2.86 10.32
C ALA A 60 3.87 -2.69 11.18
N SER A 61 5.05 -3.07 10.65
CA SER A 61 6.31 -2.93 11.39
C SER A 61 6.67 -1.48 11.67
N LEU A 62 6.30 -0.53 10.80
CA LEU A 62 6.50 0.89 11.03
C LEU A 62 5.49 1.47 12.02
N LEU A 63 4.22 1.01 11.93
CA LEU A 63 3.15 1.55 12.78
C LEU A 63 3.16 1.00 14.20
N ASP A 64 3.89 -0.09 14.47
CA ASP A 64 3.96 -0.69 15.81
C ASP A 64 4.83 0.16 16.76
N PRO A 65 4.27 0.74 17.82
CA PRO A 65 5.05 1.51 18.79
C PRO A 65 6.15 0.71 19.48
N ASN A 66 6.03 -0.62 19.52
CA ASN A 66 7.01 -1.53 20.09
C ASN A 66 7.91 -2.17 19.02
N GLY A 67 7.84 -1.70 17.79
CA GLY A 67 8.60 -2.25 16.66
C GLY A 67 10.12 -2.04 16.77
N ASP A 68 10.88 -2.86 16.04
CA ASP A 68 12.36 -2.87 16.05
C ASP A 68 13.00 -1.58 15.49
N HIS A 69 12.21 -0.62 15.02
CA HIS A 69 12.69 0.71 14.63
C HIS A 69 13.07 1.59 15.84
N TYR A 70 12.68 1.22 17.06
CA TYR A 70 13.00 1.92 18.32
C TYR A 70 12.61 3.41 18.34
N LYS A 71 11.53 3.78 17.67
CA LYS A 71 11.01 5.16 17.58
C LYS A 71 9.72 5.37 18.38
N GLY A 72 9.30 4.35 19.14
CA GLY A 72 8.03 4.41 19.85
C GLY A 72 6.86 4.65 18.89
N ASP A 73 5.94 5.49 19.25
CA ASP A 73 4.74 5.78 18.48
C ASP A 73 4.90 6.87 17.39
N LEU A 74 6.14 7.29 17.09
CA LEU A 74 6.40 8.37 16.15
C LEU A 74 5.76 8.12 14.78
N PHE A 75 5.96 6.94 14.20
CA PHE A 75 5.45 6.64 12.87
C PHE A 75 3.93 6.48 12.86
N LEU A 76 3.34 5.95 13.93
CA LEU A 76 1.90 5.87 14.06
C LEU A 76 1.27 7.28 14.14
N LYS A 77 1.83 8.20 14.93
CA LYS A 77 1.39 9.60 14.98
C LYS A 77 1.44 10.28 13.63
N LEU A 78 2.58 10.18 12.93
CA LEU A 78 2.74 10.76 11.60
C LEU A 78 1.77 10.16 10.58
N PHE A 79 1.49 8.88 10.69
CA PHE A 79 0.49 8.21 9.85
C PHE A 79 -0.91 8.75 10.09
N LEU A 80 -1.34 8.86 11.36
CA LEU A 80 -2.66 9.42 11.71
C LEU A 80 -2.80 10.86 11.24
N GLU A 81 -1.78 11.69 11.45
CA GLU A 81 -1.73 13.08 10.97
C GLU A 81 -1.84 13.12 9.43
N THR A 82 -1.08 12.27 8.72
CA THR A 82 -1.12 12.21 7.24
C THR A 82 -2.49 11.79 6.71
N CYS A 83 -3.17 10.90 7.44
CA CYS A 83 -4.53 10.46 7.11
C CYS A 83 -5.62 11.45 7.55
N GLY A 84 -5.28 12.52 8.30
CA GLY A 84 -6.23 13.50 8.82
C GLY A 84 -7.17 12.93 9.88
N ILE A 85 -6.68 12.01 10.70
CA ILE A 85 -7.42 11.35 11.79
C ILE A 85 -6.67 11.40 13.12
N ASP A 86 -5.81 12.37 13.30
CA ASP A 86 -5.07 12.62 14.54
C ASP A 86 -5.99 12.98 15.72
N ASP A 87 -7.20 13.47 15.43
CA ASP A 87 -8.26 13.77 16.40
C ASP A 87 -9.16 12.58 16.76
N PHE A 88 -8.92 11.40 16.17
CA PHE A 88 -9.71 10.18 16.47
C PHE A 88 -9.62 9.75 17.94
N GLY A 89 -8.58 10.17 18.65
CA GLY A 89 -8.43 9.98 20.10
C GLY A 89 -7.87 8.62 20.50
N ILE A 90 -7.22 7.89 19.62
CA ILE A 90 -6.47 6.68 19.97
C ILE A 90 -5.19 7.05 20.74
N ASP A 91 -4.91 6.33 21.84
CA ASP A 91 -3.65 6.46 22.58
C ASP A 91 -2.53 5.70 21.85
N THR A 92 -1.79 6.43 21.00
CA THR A 92 -0.72 5.84 20.18
C THR A 92 0.39 5.19 20.98
N SER A 93 0.65 5.68 22.21
CA SER A 93 1.70 5.13 23.08
C SER A 93 1.35 3.76 23.66
N ARG A 94 0.06 3.43 23.72
CA ARG A 94 -0.49 2.16 24.22
C ARG A 94 -1.04 1.28 23.12
N ALA A 95 -1.04 1.77 21.89
CA ALA A 95 -1.57 1.02 20.77
C ALA A 95 -0.74 -0.25 20.50
N THR A 96 -1.43 -1.27 20.07
CA THR A 96 -0.86 -2.53 19.59
C THR A 96 -1.26 -2.73 18.15
N VAL A 97 -0.33 -3.17 17.31
CA VAL A 97 -0.54 -3.42 15.89
C VAL A 97 -0.54 -4.93 15.65
N PHE A 98 -1.59 -5.42 15.01
CA PHE A 98 -1.75 -6.81 14.64
C PHE A 98 -1.87 -6.93 13.13
N LYS A 99 -1.25 -7.96 12.56
CA LYS A 99 -1.42 -8.37 11.16
C LYS A 99 -2.36 -9.55 11.08
N GLU A 100 -3.14 -9.63 10.00
CA GLU A 100 -4.02 -10.78 9.73
C GLU A 100 -5.01 -11.07 10.88
N PHE A 101 -5.31 -10.08 11.69
CA PHE A 101 -6.22 -10.24 12.82
C PHE A 101 -7.66 -10.41 12.32
N LYS A 102 -8.23 -11.60 12.45
CA LYS A 102 -9.58 -11.92 11.94
C LYS A 102 -9.76 -11.59 10.45
N HIS A 103 -8.72 -11.81 9.66
CA HIS A 103 -8.62 -11.48 8.24
C HIS A 103 -8.52 -9.98 7.91
N ILE A 104 -8.32 -9.12 8.90
CA ILE A 104 -7.99 -7.70 8.71
C ILE A 104 -6.49 -7.62 8.42
N ASP A 105 -6.10 -6.97 7.32
CA ASP A 105 -4.69 -6.87 6.93
C ASP A 105 -3.82 -6.27 8.03
N ILE A 106 -4.23 -5.10 8.55
CA ILE A 106 -3.59 -4.47 9.70
C ILE A 106 -4.67 -3.93 10.64
N TYR A 107 -4.60 -4.32 11.89
CA TYR A 107 -5.49 -3.87 12.94
C TYR A 107 -4.70 -3.18 14.04
N ILE A 108 -5.11 -1.96 14.42
CA ILE A 108 -4.45 -1.15 15.44
C ILE A 108 -5.47 -0.84 16.54
N SER A 109 -5.08 -1.04 17.80
CA SER A 109 -5.98 -0.74 18.91
C SER A 109 -5.23 -0.42 20.20
N ASP A 110 -5.73 0.54 20.96
CA ASP A 110 -5.33 0.83 22.34
C ASP A 110 -6.24 0.15 23.40
N GLY A 111 -7.18 -0.67 22.93
CA GLY A 111 -8.20 -1.34 23.74
C GLY A 111 -9.53 -0.59 23.87
N LYS A 112 -9.60 0.67 23.38
CA LYS A 112 -10.84 1.49 23.32
C LYS A 112 -11.14 1.92 21.90
N LYS A 113 -10.14 2.46 21.21
CA LYS A 113 -10.24 2.88 19.82
C LYS A 113 -9.60 1.83 18.92
N HIS A 114 -10.17 1.67 17.73
CA HIS A 114 -9.82 0.61 16.81
C HIS A 114 -9.65 1.18 15.40
N ILE A 115 -8.56 0.86 14.73
CA ILE A 115 -8.32 1.23 13.34
C ILE A 115 -8.19 -0.06 12.52
N ILE A 116 -9.00 -0.17 11.50
CA ILE A 116 -8.91 -1.19 10.46
C ILE A 116 -8.18 -0.56 9.28
N LEU A 117 -7.06 -1.14 8.87
CA LEU A 117 -6.36 -0.74 7.66
C LEU A 117 -6.40 -1.90 6.68
N GLU A 118 -7.18 -1.75 5.64
CA GLU A 118 -7.27 -2.67 4.50
C GLU A 118 -6.29 -2.23 3.42
N ASN A 119 -5.37 -3.09 3.05
CA ASN A 119 -4.31 -2.80 2.09
C ASN A 119 -4.56 -3.55 0.77
N LYS A 120 -4.87 -2.82 -0.29
CA LYS A 120 -5.17 -3.35 -1.62
C LYS A 120 -4.17 -2.84 -2.64
N VAL A 121 -3.27 -3.69 -3.11
CA VAL A 121 -2.35 -3.36 -4.21
C VAL A 121 -2.94 -3.78 -5.54
N TYR A 122 -3.41 -5.02 -5.65
CA TYR A 122 -4.00 -5.58 -6.88
C TYR A 122 -5.21 -6.49 -6.63
N ALA A 123 -5.48 -6.87 -5.38
CA ALA A 123 -6.61 -7.72 -5.06
C ALA A 123 -7.95 -7.00 -5.30
N LYS A 124 -8.95 -7.76 -5.68
CA LYS A 124 -10.32 -7.24 -5.82
C LYS A 124 -10.99 -7.15 -4.45
N ASP A 125 -11.89 -6.18 -4.31
CA ASP A 125 -12.73 -6.09 -3.14
C ASP A 125 -13.62 -7.32 -2.98
N GLN A 126 -13.80 -7.73 -1.74
CA GLN A 126 -14.72 -8.80 -1.39
C GLN A 126 -16.04 -8.19 -0.88
N PRO A 127 -17.20 -8.70 -1.33
CA PRO A 127 -18.47 -8.21 -0.84
C PRO A 127 -18.55 -8.24 0.68
N THR A 128 -19.03 -7.15 1.29
CA THR A 128 -19.22 -7.01 2.75
C THR A 128 -17.96 -7.20 3.61
N GLN A 129 -16.77 -7.07 3.03
CA GLN A 129 -15.51 -7.30 3.75
C GLN A 129 -15.37 -6.39 4.97
N ILE A 130 -15.56 -5.09 4.79
CA ILE A 130 -15.45 -4.11 5.88
C ILE A 130 -16.53 -4.32 6.94
N ALA A 131 -17.76 -4.60 6.53
CA ALA A 131 -18.86 -4.88 7.47
C ALA A 131 -18.54 -6.10 8.36
N ARG A 132 -17.96 -7.17 7.78
CA ARG A 132 -17.51 -8.34 8.55
C ARG A 132 -16.40 -8.00 9.56
N TYR A 133 -15.50 -7.09 9.20
CA TYR A 133 -14.42 -6.67 10.10
C TYR A 133 -14.94 -5.86 11.28
N ILE A 134 -15.85 -4.91 11.02
CA ILE A 134 -16.52 -4.13 12.07
C ILE A 134 -17.27 -5.07 13.02
N ASP A 135 -18.09 -5.97 12.47
CA ASP A 135 -18.81 -6.98 13.26
C ASP A 135 -17.87 -7.85 14.10
N ALA A 136 -16.74 -8.26 13.52
CA ALA A 136 -15.73 -9.06 14.23
C ALA A 136 -15.07 -8.32 15.40
N ILE A 137 -14.96 -6.98 15.34
CA ILE A 137 -14.42 -6.17 16.45
C ILE A 137 -15.49 -5.95 17.51
N GLN A 138 -16.72 -5.63 17.10
CA GLN A 138 -17.83 -5.36 18.00
C GLN A 138 -18.29 -6.57 18.81
N ASN A 139 -18.16 -7.78 18.25
CA ASN A 139 -18.72 -9.01 18.80
C ASN A 139 -17.64 -9.96 19.35
N LYS A 140 -16.82 -9.49 20.31
CA LYS A 140 -15.83 -10.34 20.98
C LYS A 140 -16.42 -11.28 22.05
N GLY A 141 -17.67 -11.06 22.50
CA GLY A 141 -18.34 -11.88 23.50
C GLY A 141 -19.86 -11.92 23.31
N ALA A 142 -20.50 -12.99 23.75
CA ALA A 142 -21.91 -13.27 23.52
C ALA A 142 -22.91 -12.31 24.19
N GLU A 143 -22.45 -11.39 25.07
CA GLU A 143 -23.33 -10.58 25.92
C GLU A 143 -23.01 -9.07 25.96
N LYS A 144 -21.95 -8.58 25.31
CA LYS A 144 -21.57 -7.15 25.33
C LYS A 144 -20.88 -6.75 24.04
N LYS A 145 -21.30 -5.65 23.44
CA LYS A 145 -20.51 -4.98 22.39
C LYS A 145 -19.20 -4.50 23.01
N ASP A 146 -18.09 -4.91 22.43
CA ASP A 146 -16.76 -4.50 22.89
C ASP A 146 -16.34 -3.12 22.36
N ALA A 147 -16.97 -2.64 21.25
CA ALA A 147 -16.76 -1.32 20.69
C ALA A 147 -18.05 -0.79 20.05
N GLU A 148 -18.25 0.51 20.08
CA GLU A 148 -19.30 1.20 19.34
C GLU A 148 -18.76 1.60 17.95
N ASP A 149 -19.64 1.96 17.01
CA ASP A 149 -19.26 2.35 15.66
C ASP A 149 -18.30 3.56 15.65
N GLU A 150 -18.50 4.52 16.56
CA GLU A 150 -17.65 5.71 16.73
C GLU A 150 -16.25 5.42 17.28
N ASP A 151 -16.03 4.21 17.80
CA ASP A 151 -14.73 3.75 18.28
C ASP A 151 -13.91 3.03 17.21
N ILE A 152 -14.48 2.84 16.00
CA ILE A 152 -13.85 2.12 14.90
C ILE A 152 -13.62 3.07 13.73
N TYR A 153 -12.38 3.17 13.26
CA TYR A 153 -12.02 3.89 12.05
C TYR A 153 -11.53 2.93 10.98
N VAL A 154 -12.01 3.11 9.75
CA VAL A 154 -11.61 2.25 8.62
C VAL A 154 -10.81 3.06 7.63
N LEU A 155 -9.62 2.58 7.33
CA LEU A 155 -8.74 3.12 6.30
C LEU A 155 -8.59 2.09 5.18
N TYR A 156 -8.67 2.57 3.96
CA TYR A 156 -8.48 1.77 2.76
C TYR A 156 -7.26 2.31 2.00
N LEU A 157 -6.22 1.49 1.92
CA LEU A 157 -4.97 1.86 1.27
C LEU A 157 -4.92 1.24 -0.13
N HIS A 158 -4.90 2.10 -1.15
CA HIS A 158 -4.79 1.68 -2.53
C HIS A 158 -3.76 2.56 -3.26
N PRO A 159 -2.85 2.02 -4.09
CA PRO A 159 -1.80 2.79 -4.76
C PRO A 159 -2.31 3.95 -5.62
N ASP A 160 -3.48 3.79 -6.24
CA ASP A 160 -4.09 4.80 -7.10
C ASP A 160 -5.14 5.66 -6.37
N GLY A 161 -5.25 5.53 -5.03
CA GLY A 161 -6.24 6.27 -4.24
C GLY A 161 -7.70 5.90 -4.55
N LYS A 162 -7.96 4.71 -5.08
CA LYS A 162 -9.33 4.24 -5.32
C LYS A 162 -10.05 4.00 -4.00
N LEU A 163 -11.34 4.33 -3.99
CA LEU A 163 -12.23 3.96 -2.91
C LEU A 163 -12.69 2.49 -3.09
N PRO A 164 -13.04 1.81 -1.99
CA PRO A 164 -13.64 0.48 -2.08
C PRO A 164 -14.93 0.50 -2.89
N ASP A 165 -15.24 -0.60 -3.57
CA ASP A 165 -16.50 -0.75 -4.28
C ASP A 165 -17.68 -0.70 -3.29
N ASN A 166 -18.79 -0.09 -3.69
CA ASN A 166 -19.98 0.13 -2.83
C ASN A 166 -20.60 -1.16 -2.23
N GLN A 167 -20.00 -2.31 -2.47
CA GLN A 167 -20.43 -3.63 -1.96
C GLN A 167 -19.41 -4.26 -0.99
N SER A 168 -18.31 -3.57 -0.70
CA SER A 168 -17.26 -4.06 0.23
C SER A 168 -17.53 -3.69 1.68
#